data_f261bf522f340f1101b6e8fa6a605787
#
_entry.id   f261bf522f340f1101b6e8fa6a605787
#
_cell.length_a   1.000
_cell.length_b   1.000
_cell.length_c   1.000
_cell.angle_alpha   90.00
_cell.angle_beta   90.00
_cell.angle_gamma   90.00
#
_symmetry.space_group_name_H-M   'P 1'
#
loop_
_entity.id
_entity.type
_entity.pdbx_description
1 polymer ?
#
loop_
_entity_poly.entity_id
_entity_poly.type
_entity_poly.pdbx_seq_one_letter_code
_entity_poly.pdbx_strand_id
1 'polypeptide(L)'
;MGLAGLVVLATVVLAGGSSQAADPSRTQVFANLARKVAVPEYENLATTTASLQQAMTTLCASNTPANFDAARAAWLDASEAWNRTRVFRFGPTFTVSHITFPIDPAKIENLAAGSQPAIGPPFTPDSLLQTGAEVRGLEAIEYVLYTGTVTPATCSLASAAAQLAASTAAEVAEAWTTGTNGAAPFAQQLANPKRSEMYENEQQALDDIVNGMLLVSSEATSALANTLLPTPGRMRATVHTGTRVQDNLAAVQAAWLGTTKGKGGNGVGSLVASVSPTSAERTSDTLDKAVRAASKLPERLSDASPAELRATYKYVRKLTRQLDAEVATQLGVTINLSDVDGDS
;
A
#
# COMPACT_ATOMS: atom_id res chain seq x y z
N MET A 1 8.51 -72.23 51.55
CA MET A 1 9.14 -71.89 50.24
C MET A 1 8.25 -70.87 49.54
N GLY A 2 8.60 -69.61 49.68
CA GLY A 2 7.85 -68.52 49.08
C GLY A 2 8.69 -67.84 48.00
N LEU A 3 8.19 -67.80 46.77
CA LEU A 3 8.81 -67.06 45.66
C LEU A 3 8.28 -65.64 45.70
N ALA A 4 9.16 -64.67 45.91
CA ALA A 4 8.89 -63.29 45.75
C ALA A 4 9.09 -62.90 44.27
N GLY A 5 7.99 -62.49 43.59
CA GLY A 5 8.08 -62.00 42.23
C GLY A 5 8.44 -60.49 42.23
N LEU A 6 9.53 -60.17 41.55
CA LEU A 6 10.00 -58.79 41.33
C LEU A 6 9.25 -58.18 40.12
N VAL A 7 8.39 -57.20 40.33
CA VAL A 7 7.75 -56.42 39.25
C VAL A 7 8.68 -55.25 38.92
N VAL A 8 9.28 -55.26 37.74
CA VAL A 8 10.03 -54.13 37.19
C VAL A 8 9.05 -53.24 36.43
N LEU A 9 8.73 -52.07 36.99
CA LEU A 9 8.00 -51.00 36.27
C LEU A 9 8.98 -50.28 35.36
N ALA A 10 8.83 -50.49 34.05
CA ALA A 10 9.52 -49.70 33.03
C ALA A 10 8.76 -48.37 32.85
N THR A 11 9.33 -47.25 33.34
CA THR A 11 8.88 -45.90 33.03
C THR A 11 9.31 -45.50 31.63
N VAL A 12 8.36 -45.47 30.67
CA VAL A 12 8.57 -44.89 29.35
C VAL A 12 8.51 -43.37 29.50
N VAL A 13 9.67 -42.71 29.45
CA VAL A 13 9.77 -41.26 29.31
C VAL A 13 9.48 -40.93 27.87
N LEU A 14 8.25 -40.47 27.58
CA LEU A 14 7.91 -39.82 26.32
C LEU A 14 8.63 -38.49 26.29
N ALA A 15 9.78 -38.41 25.63
CA ALA A 15 10.38 -37.15 25.25
C ALA A 15 9.48 -36.48 24.20
N GLY A 16 8.60 -35.63 24.66
CA GLY A 16 7.84 -34.72 23.82
C GLY A 16 8.79 -33.70 23.19
N GLY A 17 9.41 -34.06 22.05
CA GLY A 17 10.12 -33.14 21.22
C GLY A 17 9.12 -32.15 20.66
N SER A 18 9.09 -30.93 21.18
CA SER A 18 8.49 -29.80 20.48
C SER A 18 9.26 -29.64 19.17
N SER A 19 8.65 -30.07 18.06
CA SER A 19 9.18 -29.78 16.72
C SER A 19 9.12 -28.25 16.57
N GLN A 20 10.24 -27.59 16.83
CA GLN A 20 10.41 -26.19 16.45
C GLN A 20 10.25 -26.15 14.94
N ALA A 21 9.23 -25.45 14.45
CA ALA A 21 9.02 -25.25 13.03
C ALA A 21 10.32 -24.63 12.48
N ALA A 22 10.86 -25.22 11.41
CA ALA A 22 12.07 -24.70 10.78
C ALA A 22 11.79 -23.26 10.30
N ASP A 23 12.79 -22.36 10.44
CA ASP A 23 12.68 -21.00 9.95
C ASP A 23 12.33 -20.98 8.46
N PRO A 24 11.40 -20.10 8.01
CA PRO A 24 10.98 -20.09 6.62
C PRO A 24 12.13 -19.63 5.71
N SER A 25 12.29 -20.31 4.58
CA SER A 25 13.23 -19.88 3.54
C SER A 25 12.74 -18.59 2.86
N ARG A 26 13.65 -17.83 2.21
CA ARG A 26 13.29 -16.65 1.42
C ARG A 26 12.21 -16.97 0.38
N THR A 27 12.36 -18.09 -0.35
CA THR A 27 11.37 -18.55 -1.33
C THR A 27 9.98 -18.75 -0.71
N GLN A 28 9.88 -19.31 0.50
CA GLN A 28 8.61 -19.49 1.19
C GLN A 28 8.00 -18.13 1.58
N VAL A 29 8.80 -17.17 2.02
CA VAL A 29 8.35 -15.82 2.35
C VAL A 29 7.87 -15.11 1.08
N PHE A 30 8.63 -15.14 -0.01
CA PHE A 30 8.23 -14.52 -1.26
C PHE A 30 6.93 -15.12 -1.83
N ALA A 31 6.82 -16.46 -1.83
CA ALA A 31 5.59 -17.13 -2.27
C ALA A 31 4.39 -16.76 -1.41
N ASN A 32 4.59 -16.61 -0.10
CA ASN A 32 3.53 -16.18 0.82
C ASN A 32 3.14 -14.71 0.57
N LEU A 33 4.11 -13.79 0.47
CA LEU A 33 3.86 -12.38 0.21
C LEU A 33 3.15 -12.17 -1.14
N ALA A 34 3.63 -12.84 -2.19
CA ALA A 34 3.01 -12.74 -3.51
C ALA A 34 1.54 -13.18 -3.49
N ARG A 35 1.26 -14.37 -2.93
CA ARG A 35 -0.06 -15.03 -3.03
C ARG A 35 -1.05 -14.60 -1.94
N LYS A 36 -0.58 -14.23 -0.75
CA LYS A 36 -1.42 -13.95 0.42
C LYS A 36 -1.53 -12.47 0.76
N VAL A 37 -0.65 -11.64 0.17
CA VAL A 37 -0.66 -10.19 0.39
C VAL A 37 -0.81 -9.45 -0.93
N ALA A 38 0.18 -9.50 -1.84
CA ALA A 38 0.19 -8.65 -3.02
C ALA A 38 -0.98 -8.94 -3.98
N VAL A 39 -1.20 -10.20 -4.39
CA VAL A 39 -2.30 -10.56 -5.31
C VAL A 39 -3.66 -10.12 -4.77
N PRO A 40 -4.07 -10.47 -3.54
CA PRO A 40 -5.36 -10.03 -3.01
C PRO A 40 -5.51 -8.50 -2.97
N GLU A 41 -4.44 -7.74 -2.68
CA GLU A 41 -4.52 -6.28 -2.64
C GLU A 41 -4.65 -5.69 -4.05
N TYR A 42 -3.98 -6.22 -5.07
CA TYR A 42 -4.17 -5.77 -6.45
C TYR A 42 -5.52 -6.16 -7.04
N GLU A 43 -6.05 -7.34 -6.72
CA GLU A 43 -7.42 -7.73 -7.10
C GLU A 43 -8.46 -6.83 -6.42
N ASN A 44 -8.24 -6.47 -5.16
CA ASN A 44 -9.07 -5.52 -4.43
C ASN A 44 -9.01 -4.12 -5.05
N LEU A 45 -7.82 -3.65 -5.43
CA LEU A 45 -7.66 -2.36 -6.12
C LEU A 45 -8.44 -2.33 -7.44
N ALA A 46 -8.34 -3.37 -8.27
CA ALA A 46 -9.10 -3.45 -9.53
C ALA A 46 -10.61 -3.43 -9.27
N THR A 47 -11.09 -4.14 -8.24
CA THR A 47 -12.51 -4.19 -7.89
C THR A 47 -13.02 -2.85 -7.38
N THR A 48 -12.28 -2.21 -6.48
CA THR A 48 -12.72 -0.95 -5.85
C THR A 48 -12.64 0.23 -6.81
N THR A 49 -11.63 0.28 -7.69
CA THR A 49 -11.54 1.32 -8.72
C THR A 49 -12.63 1.16 -9.79
N ALA A 50 -13.03 -0.06 -10.15
CA ALA A 50 -14.19 -0.29 -11.02
C ALA A 50 -15.50 0.16 -10.35
N SER A 51 -15.65 -0.08 -9.04
CA SER A 51 -16.79 0.42 -8.27
C SER A 51 -16.82 1.95 -8.20
N LEU A 52 -15.66 2.59 -8.04
CA LEU A 52 -15.53 4.04 -8.09
C LEU A 52 -15.92 4.61 -9.46
N GLN A 53 -15.46 4.00 -10.54
CA GLN A 53 -15.84 4.38 -11.89
C GLN A 53 -17.37 4.34 -12.07
N GLN A 54 -18.02 3.28 -11.63
CA GLN A 54 -19.48 3.15 -11.70
C GLN A 54 -20.21 4.19 -10.85
N ALA A 55 -19.73 4.43 -9.63
CA ALA A 55 -20.31 5.43 -8.73
C ALA A 55 -20.17 6.84 -9.30
N MET A 56 -19.02 7.20 -9.87
CA MET A 56 -18.82 8.49 -10.55
C MET A 56 -19.71 8.64 -11.77
N THR A 57 -19.87 7.61 -12.58
CA THR A 57 -20.80 7.63 -13.73
C THR A 57 -22.23 7.89 -13.26
N THR A 58 -22.67 7.22 -12.19
CA THR A 58 -24.00 7.40 -11.61
C THR A 58 -24.21 8.81 -11.04
N LEU A 59 -23.21 9.33 -10.30
CA LEU A 59 -23.24 10.68 -9.77
C LEU A 59 -23.34 11.72 -10.88
N CYS A 60 -22.58 11.58 -11.97
CA CYS A 60 -22.58 12.53 -13.09
C CYS A 60 -23.89 12.49 -13.88
N ALA A 61 -24.54 11.33 -13.96
CA ALA A 61 -25.86 11.21 -14.58
C ALA A 61 -26.98 11.80 -13.69
N SER A 62 -26.85 11.73 -12.36
CA SER A 62 -27.86 12.20 -11.43
C SER A 62 -27.21 12.63 -10.11
N ASN A 63 -26.97 13.93 -9.98
CA ASN A 63 -26.33 14.52 -8.79
C ASN A 63 -27.34 14.63 -7.62
N THR A 64 -27.59 13.49 -6.97
CA THR A 64 -28.39 13.40 -5.74
C THR A 64 -27.48 13.22 -4.52
N PRO A 65 -27.93 13.60 -3.30
CA PRO A 65 -27.16 13.35 -2.09
C PRO A 65 -26.76 11.87 -1.92
N ALA A 66 -27.64 10.93 -2.24
CA ALA A 66 -27.36 9.51 -2.15
C ALA A 66 -26.25 9.04 -3.11
N ASN A 67 -26.26 9.53 -4.37
CA ASN A 67 -25.22 9.21 -5.34
C ASN A 67 -23.89 9.88 -4.97
N PHE A 68 -23.95 11.05 -4.36
CA PHE A 68 -22.75 11.74 -3.86
C PHE A 68 -22.09 10.98 -2.71
N ASP A 69 -22.89 10.52 -1.75
CA ASP A 69 -22.38 9.71 -0.63
C ASP A 69 -21.84 8.36 -1.12
N ALA A 70 -22.51 7.74 -2.11
CA ALA A 70 -22.02 6.51 -2.73
C ALA A 70 -20.69 6.70 -3.45
N ALA A 71 -20.49 7.82 -4.17
CA ALA A 71 -19.23 8.13 -4.83
C ALA A 71 -18.10 8.39 -3.83
N ARG A 72 -18.39 9.06 -2.72
CA ARG A 72 -17.42 9.25 -1.62
C ARG A 72 -17.01 7.94 -0.99
N ALA A 73 -17.96 7.06 -0.68
CA ALA A 73 -17.66 5.74 -0.12
C ALA A 73 -16.80 4.91 -1.08
N ALA A 74 -17.15 4.85 -2.37
CA ALA A 74 -16.38 4.14 -3.38
C ALA A 74 -14.97 4.73 -3.56
N TRP A 75 -14.82 6.05 -3.42
CA TRP A 75 -13.50 6.69 -3.45
C TRP A 75 -12.65 6.30 -2.24
N LEU A 76 -13.22 6.24 -1.04
CA LEU A 76 -12.51 5.78 0.16
C LEU A 76 -12.01 4.35 0.00
N ASP A 77 -12.86 3.44 -0.49
CA ASP A 77 -12.49 2.04 -0.71
C ASP A 77 -11.36 1.92 -1.75
N ALA A 78 -11.42 2.67 -2.84
CA ALA A 78 -10.37 2.67 -3.87
C ALA A 78 -9.06 3.28 -3.37
N SER A 79 -9.12 4.34 -2.57
CA SER A 79 -7.95 4.98 -1.95
C SER A 79 -7.27 4.06 -0.93
N GLU A 80 -8.04 3.38 -0.08
CA GLU A 80 -7.53 2.37 0.84
C GLU A 80 -6.83 1.24 0.07
N ALA A 81 -7.50 0.68 -0.94
CA ALA A 81 -6.95 -0.40 -1.75
C ALA A 81 -5.64 0.02 -2.43
N TRP A 82 -5.57 1.22 -3.00
CA TRP A 82 -4.34 1.76 -3.55
C TRP A 82 -3.20 1.83 -2.53
N ASN A 83 -3.46 2.41 -1.36
CA ASN A 83 -2.45 2.56 -0.32
C ASN A 83 -1.92 1.20 0.17
N ARG A 84 -2.75 0.16 0.17
CA ARG A 84 -2.36 -1.20 0.56
C ARG A 84 -1.46 -1.91 -0.47
N THR A 85 -1.55 -1.57 -1.76
CA THR A 85 -0.66 -2.13 -2.79
C THR A 85 0.74 -1.52 -2.76
N ARG A 86 0.95 -0.35 -2.15
CA ARG A 86 2.13 0.49 -2.36
C ARG A 86 3.47 -0.14 -1.94
N VAL A 87 3.48 -1.05 -0.96
CA VAL A 87 4.69 -1.82 -0.61
C VAL A 87 5.16 -2.69 -1.78
N PHE A 88 4.23 -3.12 -2.65
CA PHE A 88 4.49 -4.00 -3.79
C PHE A 88 4.48 -3.24 -5.13
N ARG A 89 4.76 -1.92 -5.12
CA ARG A 89 4.83 -1.07 -6.32
C ARG A 89 6.13 -1.27 -7.07
N PHE A 90 6.47 -2.49 -7.34
CA PHE A 90 7.60 -2.93 -8.16
C PHE A 90 7.14 -4.04 -9.11
N GLY A 91 7.95 -4.40 -10.09
CA GLY A 91 7.66 -5.47 -11.05
C GLY A 91 6.96 -4.95 -12.30
N PRO A 92 5.66 -5.27 -12.55
CA PRO A 92 4.99 -4.82 -13.76
C PRO A 92 4.96 -3.30 -13.86
N THR A 93 5.46 -2.76 -14.96
CA THR A 93 5.42 -1.32 -15.21
C THR A 93 4.02 -0.85 -15.53
N PHE A 94 3.57 0.21 -14.89
CA PHE A 94 2.33 0.90 -15.19
C PHE A 94 2.47 2.39 -14.90
N THR A 95 1.59 3.20 -15.49
CA THR A 95 1.64 4.64 -15.28
C THR A 95 0.98 5.01 -13.96
N VAL A 96 1.78 5.16 -12.90
CA VAL A 96 1.30 5.48 -11.54
C VAL A 96 0.43 6.72 -11.51
N SER A 97 0.73 7.74 -12.33
CA SER A 97 -0.07 8.97 -12.41
C SER A 97 -1.50 8.79 -12.95
N HIS A 98 -1.85 7.62 -13.45
CA HIS A 98 -3.25 7.31 -13.76
C HIS A 98 -4.06 6.99 -12.51
N ILE A 99 -3.41 6.51 -11.44
CA ILE A 99 -4.07 6.15 -10.18
C ILE A 99 -3.86 7.25 -9.13
N THR A 100 -2.65 7.78 -8.99
CA THR A 100 -2.29 8.78 -7.98
C THR A 100 -1.27 9.76 -8.51
N PHE A 101 -1.50 11.04 -8.33
CA PHE A 101 -0.52 12.10 -8.60
C PHE A 101 -0.88 13.34 -7.77
N PRO A 102 0.11 14.11 -7.31
CA PRO A 102 -0.14 15.39 -6.67
C PRO A 102 -0.93 16.33 -7.57
N ILE A 103 -2.05 16.88 -7.08
CA ILE A 103 -2.95 17.71 -7.88
C ILE A 103 -2.59 19.20 -7.82
N ASP A 104 -3.01 19.92 -8.87
CA ASP A 104 -3.12 21.37 -8.91
C ASP A 104 -4.61 21.77 -9.03
N PRO A 105 -5.27 22.18 -7.93
CA PRO A 105 -6.67 22.58 -7.95
C PRO A 105 -6.98 23.69 -8.97
N ALA A 106 -6.06 24.65 -9.14
CA ALA A 106 -6.28 25.74 -10.08
C ALA A 106 -6.29 25.23 -11.53
N LYS A 107 -5.47 24.24 -11.86
CA LYS A 107 -5.50 23.62 -13.20
C LYS A 107 -6.78 22.82 -13.43
N ILE A 108 -7.28 22.09 -12.40
CA ILE A 108 -8.57 21.39 -12.48
C ILE A 108 -9.70 22.38 -12.79
N GLU A 109 -9.80 23.48 -12.03
CA GLU A 109 -10.83 24.51 -12.22
C GLU A 109 -10.70 25.20 -13.58
N ASN A 110 -9.49 25.57 -14.00
CA ASN A 110 -9.23 26.20 -15.29
C ASN A 110 -9.62 25.27 -16.46
N LEU A 111 -9.26 23.99 -16.37
CA LEU A 111 -9.59 23.00 -17.38
C LEU A 111 -11.11 22.81 -17.48
N ALA A 112 -11.80 22.71 -16.34
CA ALA A 112 -13.26 22.61 -16.26
C ALA A 112 -13.98 23.86 -16.81
N ALA A 113 -13.36 25.03 -16.67
CA ALA A 113 -13.85 26.30 -17.24
C ALA A 113 -13.59 26.43 -18.76
N GLY A 114 -12.94 25.44 -19.40
CA GLY A 114 -12.66 25.45 -20.84
C GLY A 114 -11.49 26.35 -21.25
N SER A 115 -10.52 26.56 -20.36
CA SER A 115 -9.35 27.39 -20.65
C SER A 115 -8.43 26.81 -21.75
N GLN A 116 -8.60 25.54 -22.10
CA GLN A 116 -7.91 24.88 -23.20
C GLN A 116 -8.92 24.44 -24.27
N PRO A 117 -9.12 25.21 -25.35
CA PRO A 117 -10.18 24.94 -26.33
C PRO A 117 -10.09 23.57 -27.02
N ALA A 118 -8.91 23.00 -27.10
CA ALA A 118 -8.70 21.66 -27.69
C ALA A 118 -9.04 20.52 -26.72
N ILE A 119 -9.11 20.80 -25.41
CA ILE A 119 -9.34 19.84 -24.33
C ILE A 119 -10.35 20.44 -23.38
N GLY A 120 -11.63 20.10 -23.56
CA GLY A 120 -12.73 20.63 -22.75
C GLY A 120 -13.82 19.60 -22.48
N PRO A 121 -14.78 19.95 -21.62
CA PRO A 121 -15.88 19.04 -21.28
C PRO A 121 -16.76 18.69 -22.51
N PRO A 122 -17.31 17.46 -22.60
CA PRO A 122 -17.12 16.39 -21.64
C PRO A 122 -15.75 15.72 -21.79
N PHE A 123 -15.07 15.48 -20.63
CA PHE A 123 -13.76 14.83 -20.63
C PHE A 123 -13.88 13.32 -20.82
N THR A 124 -12.87 12.76 -21.50
CA THR A 124 -12.67 11.31 -21.69
C THR A 124 -11.29 10.91 -21.14
N PRO A 125 -11.02 9.63 -20.88
CA PRO A 125 -9.66 9.16 -20.53
C PRO A 125 -8.61 9.70 -21.50
N ASP A 126 -8.84 9.57 -22.82
CA ASP A 126 -7.90 10.02 -23.86
C ASP A 126 -7.65 11.53 -23.80
N SER A 127 -8.67 12.36 -23.53
CA SER A 127 -8.49 13.79 -23.37
C SER A 127 -7.66 14.12 -22.13
N LEU A 128 -7.85 13.39 -21.03
CA LEU A 128 -7.02 13.56 -19.82
C LEU A 128 -5.57 13.14 -20.02
N LEU A 129 -5.29 12.16 -20.87
CA LEU A 129 -3.92 11.79 -21.19
C LEU A 129 -3.15 12.87 -21.93
N GLN A 130 -3.84 13.82 -22.58
CA GLN A 130 -3.24 14.98 -23.24
C GLN A 130 -3.00 16.16 -22.27
N THR A 131 -3.40 16.02 -20.99
CA THR A 131 -3.16 17.02 -19.94
C THR A 131 -1.98 16.61 -19.05
N GLY A 132 -1.56 17.52 -18.16
CA GLY A 132 -0.63 17.17 -17.10
C GLY A 132 -1.22 16.16 -16.10
N ALA A 133 -0.34 15.45 -15.40
CA ALA A 133 -0.76 14.44 -14.43
C ALA A 133 -1.52 15.02 -13.22
N GLU A 134 -1.33 16.31 -12.94
CA GLU A 134 -1.89 17.05 -11.80
C GLU A 134 -3.40 17.30 -11.87
N VAL A 135 -4.09 16.83 -12.91
CA VAL A 135 -5.56 16.94 -13.03
C VAL A 135 -6.26 15.58 -13.08
N ARG A 136 -5.55 14.49 -12.75
CA ARG A 136 -6.08 13.13 -12.81
C ARG A 136 -5.70 12.30 -11.59
N GLY A 137 -6.16 11.05 -11.54
CA GLY A 137 -5.95 10.14 -10.41
C GLY A 137 -6.94 10.33 -9.25
N LEU A 138 -6.74 9.56 -8.20
CA LEU A 138 -7.62 9.55 -7.02
C LEU A 138 -7.67 10.90 -6.32
N GLU A 139 -6.57 11.65 -6.31
CA GLU A 139 -6.52 12.98 -5.68
C GLU A 139 -7.36 14.02 -6.45
N ALA A 140 -7.45 13.94 -7.78
CA ALA A 140 -8.32 14.81 -8.56
C ALA A 140 -9.80 14.50 -8.31
N ILE A 141 -10.14 13.22 -8.16
CA ILE A 141 -11.50 12.78 -7.79
C ILE A 141 -11.82 13.23 -6.36
N GLU A 142 -10.87 13.06 -5.40
CA GLU A 142 -11.02 13.57 -4.03
C GLU A 142 -11.32 15.06 -4.01
N TYR A 143 -10.57 15.85 -4.77
CA TYR A 143 -10.79 17.29 -4.87
C TYR A 143 -12.24 17.61 -5.27
N VAL A 144 -12.74 16.99 -6.34
CA VAL A 144 -14.10 17.21 -6.82
C VAL A 144 -15.15 16.79 -5.79
N LEU A 145 -14.94 15.66 -5.10
CA LEU A 145 -15.90 15.11 -4.16
C LEU A 145 -15.91 15.79 -2.78
N TYR A 146 -14.81 16.42 -2.35
CA TYR A 146 -14.69 16.88 -0.95
C TYR A 146 -14.37 18.37 -0.81
N THR A 147 -13.81 19.02 -1.83
CA THR A 147 -13.35 20.41 -1.71
C THR A 147 -13.77 21.29 -2.88
N GLY A 148 -13.93 20.74 -4.07
CA GLY A 148 -14.36 21.43 -5.27
C GLY A 148 -15.88 21.56 -5.39
N THR A 149 -16.33 22.13 -6.51
CA THR A 149 -17.75 22.18 -6.85
C THR A 149 -18.06 21.12 -7.91
N VAL A 150 -19.08 20.30 -7.64
CA VAL A 150 -19.59 19.32 -8.61
C VAL A 150 -20.44 20.01 -9.66
N THR A 151 -19.83 20.35 -10.78
CA THR A 151 -20.49 20.82 -11.99
C THR A 151 -20.52 19.73 -13.05
N PRO A 152 -21.27 19.82 -14.14
CA PRO A 152 -21.16 18.86 -15.23
C PRO A 152 -19.73 18.69 -15.77
N ALA A 153 -18.93 19.76 -15.80
CA ALA A 153 -17.57 19.76 -16.27
C ALA A 153 -16.62 19.03 -15.29
N THR A 154 -16.60 19.44 -14.02
CA THR A 154 -15.75 18.77 -13.00
C THR A 154 -16.16 17.32 -12.75
N CYS A 155 -17.47 17.03 -12.88
CA CYS A 155 -17.97 15.66 -12.79
C CYS A 155 -17.46 14.80 -13.95
N SER A 156 -17.52 15.29 -15.20
CA SER A 156 -16.99 14.55 -16.35
C SER A 156 -15.48 14.33 -16.25
N LEU A 157 -14.71 15.30 -15.71
CA LEU A 157 -13.28 15.15 -15.44
C LEU A 157 -13.02 14.04 -14.40
N ALA A 158 -13.70 14.08 -13.26
CA ALA A 158 -13.54 13.08 -12.21
C ALA A 158 -13.99 11.68 -12.67
N SER A 159 -15.06 11.59 -13.49
CA SER A 159 -15.50 10.33 -14.11
C SER A 159 -14.46 9.76 -15.08
N ALA A 160 -13.84 10.60 -15.92
CA ALA A 160 -12.78 10.19 -16.81
C ALA A 160 -11.51 9.75 -16.04
N ALA A 161 -11.17 10.46 -14.96
CA ALA A 161 -10.08 10.07 -14.07
C ALA A 161 -10.34 8.72 -13.39
N ALA A 162 -11.57 8.47 -12.92
CA ALA A 162 -11.97 7.19 -12.33
C ALA A 162 -11.89 6.04 -13.35
N GLN A 163 -12.27 6.29 -14.60
CA GLN A 163 -12.18 5.31 -15.68
C GLN A 163 -10.72 4.96 -16.00
N LEU A 164 -9.84 5.97 -16.04
CA LEU A 164 -8.40 5.77 -16.25
C LEU A 164 -7.75 4.98 -15.11
N ALA A 165 -8.10 5.32 -13.86
CA ALA A 165 -7.62 4.58 -12.70
C ALA A 165 -8.09 3.12 -12.70
N ALA A 166 -9.35 2.87 -13.05
CA ALA A 166 -9.93 1.52 -13.10
C ALA A 166 -9.28 0.65 -14.19
N SER A 167 -9.06 1.19 -15.41
CA SER A 167 -8.40 0.44 -16.48
C SER A 167 -6.96 0.08 -16.08
N THR A 168 -6.21 1.06 -15.54
CA THR A 168 -4.82 0.83 -15.09
C THR A 168 -4.73 -0.19 -13.95
N ALA A 169 -5.65 -0.11 -12.98
CA ALA A 169 -5.69 -1.06 -11.87
C ALA A 169 -6.01 -2.49 -12.34
N ALA A 170 -6.91 -2.64 -13.32
CA ALA A 170 -7.23 -3.93 -13.92
C ALA A 170 -6.01 -4.53 -14.66
N GLU A 171 -5.30 -3.73 -15.46
CA GLU A 171 -4.08 -4.14 -16.18
C GLU A 171 -2.98 -4.62 -15.21
N VAL A 172 -2.77 -3.89 -14.11
CA VAL A 172 -1.77 -4.29 -13.10
C VAL A 172 -2.19 -5.55 -12.37
N ALA A 173 -3.46 -5.68 -11.99
CA ALA A 173 -3.98 -6.90 -11.37
C ALA A 173 -3.83 -8.12 -12.31
N GLU A 174 -4.10 -7.96 -13.60
CA GLU A 174 -3.88 -8.99 -14.61
C GLU A 174 -2.40 -9.37 -14.70
N ALA A 175 -1.49 -8.40 -14.75
CA ALA A 175 -0.06 -8.65 -14.80
C ALA A 175 0.45 -9.43 -13.56
N TRP A 176 -0.14 -9.18 -12.39
CA TRP A 176 0.18 -9.92 -11.17
C TRP A 176 -0.38 -11.35 -11.16
N THR A 177 -1.57 -11.59 -11.72
CA THR A 177 -2.34 -12.83 -11.56
C THR A 177 -2.23 -13.81 -12.72
N THR A 178 -2.34 -13.31 -13.94
CA THR A 178 -2.37 -14.12 -15.19
C THR A 178 -1.17 -13.87 -16.08
N GLY A 179 -0.50 -12.74 -15.90
CA GLY A 179 0.56 -12.26 -16.79
C GLY A 179 0.00 -11.54 -18.02
N THR A 180 0.83 -10.73 -18.66
CA THR A 180 0.47 -9.93 -19.83
C THR A 180 1.51 -10.11 -20.93
N ASN A 181 1.10 -9.97 -22.18
CA ASN A 181 2.01 -10.01 -23.36
C ASN A 181 2.89 -11.28 -23.44
N GLY A 182 2.41 -12.41 -22.94
CA GLY A 182 3.15 -13.68 -22.93
C GLY A 182 4.12 -13.85 -21.76
N ALA A 183 4.27 -12.83 -20.89
CA ALA A 183 5.05 -12.95 -19.67
C ALA A 183 4.29 -13.78 -18.60
N ALA A 184 5.03 -14.53 -17.78
CA ALA A 184 4.46 -15.24 -16.64
C ALA A 184 3.88 -14.27 -15.61
N PRO A 185 2.84 -14.68 -14.83
CA PRO A 185 2.29 -13.87 -13.74
C PRO A 185 3.39 -13.36 -12.81
N PHE A 186 3.37 -12.06 -12.48
CA PHE A 186 4.42 -11.50 -11.63
C PHE A 186 4.45 -12.14 -10.23
N ALA A 187 3.27 -12.54 -9.72
CA ALA A 187 3.19 -13.31 -8.47
C ALA A 187 3.97 -14.63 -8.52
N GLN A 188 4.03 -15.28 -9.68
CA GLN A 188 4.86 -16.49 -9.87
C GLN A 188 6.34 -16.15 -9.93
N GLN A 189 6.70 -15.05 -10.58
CA GLN A 189 8.08 -14.59 -10.68
C GLN A 189 8.62 -14.16 -9.31
N LEU A 190 7.85 -13.40 -8.54
CA LEU A 190 8.21 -13.04 -7.17
C LEU A 190 8.27 -14.26 -6.23
N ALA A 191 7.36 -15.22 -6.39
CA ALA A 191 7.37 -16.44 -5.58
C ALA A 191 8.60 -17.32 -5.81
N ASN A 192 9.25 -17.20 -6.97
CA ASN A 192 10.44 -17.99 -7.30
C ASN A 192 11.47 -17.16 -8.10
N PRO A 193 12.14 -16.18 -7.45
CA PRO A 193 13.04 -15.26 -8.16
C PRO A 193 14.14 -15.94 -8.97
N LYS A 194 14.67 -17.07 -8.50
CA LYS A 194 15.71 -17.83 -9.22
C LYS A 194 15.27 -18.39 -10.57
N ARG A 195 13.97 -18.45 -10.85
CA ARG A 195 13.39 -18.93 -12.11
C ARG A 195 12.61 -17.82 -12.82
N SER A 196 12.78 -16.59 -12.37
CA SER A 196 12.13 -15.41 -12.92
C SER A 196 12.97 -14.82 -14.05
N GLU A 197 12.32 -14.21 -15.01
CA GLU A 197 12.96 -13.37 -16.03
C GLU A 197 13.20 -11.94 -15.50
N MET A 198 12.54 -11.57 -14.39
CA MET A 198 12.63 -10.24 -13.77
C MET A 198 13.75 -10.12 -12.76
N TYR A 199 14.16 -11.23 -12.13
CA TYR A 199 15.14 -11.23 -11.06
C TYR A 199 16.35 -12.08 -11.41
N GLU A 200 17.55 -11.55 -11.20
CA GLU A 200 18.77 -12.34 -11.32
C GLU A 200 18.98 -13.28 -10.14
N ASN A 201 18.46 -12.89 -8.98
CA ASN A 201 18.61 -13.65 -7.72
C ASN A 201 17.53 -13.28 -6.69
N GLU A 202 17.49 -14.03 -5.58
CA GLU A 202 16.55 -13.80 -4.48
C GLU A 202 16.82 -12.48 -3.73
N GLN A 203 18.03 -11.94 -3.78
CA GLN A 203 18.37 -10.71 -3.07
C GLN A 203 17.67 -9.51 -3.70
N GLN A 204 17.62 -9.42 -5.03
CA GLN A 204 16.90 -8.34 -5.72
C GLN A 204 15.41 -8.31 -5.33
N ALA A 205 14.75 -9.47 -5.29
CA ALA A 205 13.35 -9.52 -4.86
C ALA A 205 13.16 -9.09 -3.39
N LEU A 206 14.15 -9.40 -2.53
CA LEU A 206 14.13 -8.95 -1.15
C LEU A 206 14.38 -7.45 -1.04
N ASP A 207 15.30 -6.93 -1.84
CA ASP A 207 15.61 -5.51 -1.93
C ASP A 207 14.36 -4.71 -2.31
N ASP A 208 13.61 -5.13 -3.33
CA ASP A 208 12.37 -4.50 -3.76
C ASP A 208 11.32 -4.46 -2.64
N ILE A 209 11.09 -5.60 -1.96
CA ILE A 209 10.09 -5.67 -0.87
C ILE A 209 10.46 -4.73 0.28
N VAL A 210 11.72 -4.76 0.73
CA VAL A 210 12.16 -3.95 1.89
C VAL A 210 12.22 -2.47 1.51
N ASN A 211 12.67 -2.12 0.30
CA ASN A 211 12.61 -0.75 -0.21
C ASN A 211 11.16 -0.25 -0.32
N GLY A 212 10.21 -1.07 -0.76
CA GLY A 212 8.80 -0.75 -0.75
C GLY A 212 8.24 -0.48 0.65
N MET A 213 8.61 -1.28 1.65
CA MET A 213 8.24 -1.04 3.05
C MET A 213 8.85 0.27 3.58
N LEU A 214 10.10 0.54 3.23
CA LEU A 214 10.82 1.75 3.63
C LEU A 214 10.19 2.99 2.98
N LEU A 215 9.90 2.96 1.67
CA LEU A 215 9.24 4.03 0.94
C LEU A 215 7.92 4.42 1.62
N VAL A 216 7.03 3.45 1.82
CA VAL A 216 5.69 3.67 2.38
C VAL A 216 5.75 4.19 3.82
N SER A 217 6.67 3.68 4.64
CA SER A 217 6.87 4.20 6.01
C SER A 217 7.48 5.60 6.03
N SER A 218 8.33 5.95 5.07
CA SER A 218 8.92 7.28 4.89
C SER A 218 7.88 8.30 4.48
N GLU A 219 6.97 7.95 3.59
CA GLU A 219 5.85 8.80 3.19
C GLU A 219 4.89 9.08 4.36
N ALA A 220 4.56 8.06 5.16
CA ALA A 220 3.78 8.25 6.38
C ALA A 220 4.50 9.18 7.38
N THR A 221 5.83 9.02 7.53
CA THR A 221 6.68 9.91 8.35
C THR A 221 6.63 11.35 7.83
N SER A 222 6.74 11.53 6.51
CA SER A 222 6.74 12.85 5.86
C SER A 222 5.38 13.54 5.96
N ALA A 223 4.29 12.81 5.80
CA ALA A 223 2.93 13.35 5.97
C ALA A 223 2.71 13.91 7.39
N LEU A 224 3.12 13.15 8.42
CA LEU A 224 3.04 13.57 9.82
C LEU A 224 3.96 14.76 10.11
N ALA A 225 5.20 14.74 9.60
CA ALA A 225 6.16 15.84 9.79
C ALA A 225 5.68 17.13 9.14
N ASN A 226 5.16 17.07 7.92
CA ASN A 226 4.63 18.23 7.19
C ASN A 226 3.40 18.83 7.88
N THR A 227 2.60 18.02 8.56
CA THR A 227 1.45 18.52 9.34
C THR A 227 1.91 19.17 10.65
N LEU A 228 2.93 18.61 11.31
CA LEU A 228 3.50 19.19 12.54
C LEU A 228 4.28 20.48 12.29
N LEU A 229 4.96 20.58 11.16
CA LEU A 229 5.80 21.71 10.77
C LEU A 229 5.47 22.12 9.32
N PRO A 230 4.34 22.82 9.11
CA PRO A 230 3.92 23.22 7.77
C PRO A 230 4.97 24.11 7.11
N THR A 231 5.42 23.73 5.92
CA THR A 231 6.30 24.56 5.09
C THR A 231 5.44 25.38 4.13
N PRO A 232 5.58 26.71 4.08
CA PRO A 232 4.88 27.54 3.10
C PRO A 232 5.18 27.06 1.68
N GLY A 233 4.14 26.97 0.84
CA GLY A 233 4.27 26.58 -0.57
C GLY A 233 4.27 25.06 -0.83
N ARG A 234 4.33 24.19 0.17
CA ARG A 234 4.06 22.77 -0.01
C ARG A 234 2.57 22.53 -0.21
N MET A 235 2.26 21.58 -1.09
CA MET A 235 0.89 21.20 -1.41
C MET A 235 0.03 20.99 -0.16
N ARG A 236 -1.19 21.49 -0.21
CA ARG A 236 -2.18 21.21 0.84
C ARG A 236 -2.37 19.71 0.94
N ALA A 237 -2.30 19.20 2.16
CA ALA A 237 -2.68 17.83 2.44
C ALA A 237 -4.10 17.57 1.89
N THR A 238 -4.28 16.46 1.21
CA THR A 238 -5.62 15.98 0.83
C THR A 238 -6.48 15.78 2.08
N VAL A 239 -7.79 15.71 1.93
CA VAL A 239 -8.73 15.61 3.05
C VAL A 239 -8.44 14.35 3.88
N HIS A 240 -8.11 13.22 3.22
CA HIS A 240 -7.96 11.90 3.86
C HIS A 240 -6.52 11.53 4.23
N THR A 241 -5.70 12.51 4.60
CA THR A 241 -4.26 12.28 4.90
C THR A 241 -4.06 11.37 6.11
N GLY A 242 -4.95 11.42 7.11
CA GLY A 242 -4.88 10.57 8.29
C GLY A 242 -5.18 9.11 7.95
N THR A 243 -6.22 8.86 7.18
CA THR A 243 -6.58 7.52 6.66
C THR A 243 -5.42 6.95 5.84
N ARG A 244 -4.80 7.75 4.96
CA ARG A 244 -3.64 7.34 4.17
C ARG A 244 -2.46 6.88 5.05
N VAL A 245 -2.18 7.56 6.16
CA VAL A 245 -1.15 7.12 7.12
C VAL A 245 -1.50 5.77 7.75
N GLN A 246 -2.77 5.55 8.08
CA GLN A 246 -3.25 4.26 8.62
C GLN A 246 -3.07 3.13 7.61
N ASP A 247 -3.48 3.34 6.36
CA ASP A 247 -3.41 2.35 5.28
C ASP A 247 -1.96 2.01 4.92
N ASN A 248 -1.09 3.02 4.85
CA ASN A 248 0.34 2.84 4.62
C ASN A 248 0.98 1.94 5.69
N LEU A 249 0.64 2.16 6.96
CA LEU A 249 1.14 1.31 8.05
C LEU A 249 0.53 -0.09 8.02
N ALA A 250 -0.72 -0.23 7.60
CA ALA A 250 -1.35 -1.54 7.39
C ALA A 250 -0.66 -2.32 6.26
N ALA A 251 -0.26 -1.66 5.16
CA ALA A 251 0.52 -2.27 4.09
C ALA A 251 1.89 -2.76 4.58
N VAL A 252 2.62 -1.92 5.33
CA VAL A 252 3.90 -2.32 5.94
C VAL A 252 3.69 -3.49 6.92
N GLN A 253 2.61 -3.48 7.71
CA GLN A 253 2.28 -4.55 8.63
C GLN A 253 1.97 -5.86 7.89
N ALA A 254 1.23 -5.80 6.79
CA ALA A 254 0.92 -6.96 5.98
C ALA A 254 2.18 -7.60 5.37
N ALA A 255 3.13 -6.80 4.88
CA ALA A 255 4.41 -7.28 4.38
C ALA A 255 5.30 -7.85 5.50
N TRP A 256 5.31 -7.20 6.67
CA TRP A 256 6.07 -7.66 7.83
C TRP A 256 5.56 -9.00 8.36
N LEU A 257 4.25 -9.14 8.50
CA LEU A 257 3.59 -10.36 9.04
C LEU A 257 3.38 -11.45 7.97
N GLY A 258 3.37 -11.10 6.67
CA GLY A 258 3.02 -12.00 5.57
C GLY A 258 1.54 -12.36 5.52
N THR A 259 0.67 -11.46 6.01
CA THR A 259 -0.78 -11.63 6.01
C THR A 259 -1.50 -10.30 6.20
N THR A 260 -2.64 -10.14 5.57
CA THR A 260 -3.58 -9.02 5.79
C THR A 260 -4.50 -9.25 6.99
N LYS A 261 -4.49 -10.45 7.58
CA LYS A 261 -5.41 -10.89 8.66
C LYS A 261 -4.79 -10.86 10.08
N GLY A 262 -3.71 -10.13 10.27
CA GLY A 262 -3.16 -9.80 11.59
C GLY A 262 -2.15 -10.77 12.19
N LYS A 263 -2.23 -12.09 12.08
CA LYS A 263 -1.29 -13.06 12.68
C LYS A 263 -1.09 -14.30 11.81
N GLY A 264 0.11 -14.90 11.87
CA GLY A 264 0.34 -16.27 11.40
C GLY A 264 0.77 -16.41 9.94
N GLY A 265 1.37 -15.38 9.31
CA GLY A 265 1.97 -15.46 7.98
C GLY A 265 3.51 -15.58 8.03
N ASN A 266 4.10 -15.86 6.86
CA ASN A 266 5.54 -15.80 6.64
C ASN A 266 5.86 -14.50 5.89
N GLY A 267 6.17 -13.43 6.62
CA GLY A 267 6.56 -12.14 6.06
C GLY A 267 8.03 -11.83 6.27
N VAL A 268 8.42 -10.58 5.97
CA VAL A 268 9.81 -10.11 6.16
C VAL A 268 10.26 -10.28 7.62
N GLY A 269 9.36 -10.08 8.58
CA GLY A 269 9.64 -10.29 10.00
C GLY A 269 10.14 -11.69 10.33
N SER A 270 9.69 -12.72 9.60
CA SER A 270 10.16 -14.10 9.77
C SER A 270 11.62 -14.28 9.32
N LEU A 271 12.04 -13.58 8.24
CA LEU A 271 13.43 -13.58 7.78
C LEU A 271 14.34 -12.86 8.78
N VAL A 272 13.87 -11.74 9.33
CA VAL A 272 14.63 -11.03 10.37
C VAL A 272 14.74 -11.89 11.63
N ALA A 273 13.69 -12.60 12.02
CA ALA A 273 13.69 -13.47 13.19
C ALA A 273 14.70 -14.62 13.08
N SER A 274 14.89 -15.18 11.87
CA SER A 274 15.89 -16.25 11.65
C SER A 274 17.34 -15.77 11.79
N VAL A 275 17.59 -14.46 11.59
CA VAL A 275 18.92 -13.85 11.73
C VAL A 275 19.10 -13.23 13.12
N SER A 276 18.09 -12.51 13.60
CA SER A 276 18.10 -11.78 14.86
C SER A 276 16.69 -11.71 15.49
N PRO A 277 16.32 -12.69 16.32
CA PRO A 277 15.01 -12.71 16.99
C PRO A 277 14.71 -11.44 17.77
N THR A 278 15.70 -10.90 18.48
CA THR A 278 15.54 -9.65 19.26
C THR A 278 15.24 -8.44 18.38
N SER A 279 15.83 -8.35 17.18
CA SER A 279 15.54 -7.27 16.26
C SER A 279 14.13 -7.41 15.65
N ALA A 280 13.73 -8.62 15.30
CA ALA A 280 12.38 -8.91 14.83
C ALA A 280 11.31 -8.52 15.86
N GLU A 281 11.53 -8.88 17.13
CA GLU A 281 10.62 -8.53 18.24
C GLU A 281 10.55 -7.01 18.44
N ARG A 282 11.69 -6.31 18.47
CA ARG A 282 11.72 -4.84 18.61
C ARG A 282 11.02 -4.12 17.46
N THR A 283 11.20 -4.60 16.23
CA THR A 283 10.57 -4.00 15.05
C THR A 283 9.06 -4.27 15.07
N SER A 284 8.64 -5.49 15.41
CA SER A 284 7.23 -5.85 15.59
C SER A 284 6.54 -4.97 16.65
N ASP A 285 7.18 -4.80 17.82
CA ASP A 285 6.66 -3.95 18.89
C ASP A 285 6.53 -2.46 18.46
N THR A 286 7.51 -1.97 17.69
CA THR A 286 7.49 -0.60 17.16
C THR A 286 6.37 -0.44 16.12
N LEU A 287 6.22 -1.39 15.19
CA LEU A 287 5.17 -1.42 14.18
C LEU A 287 3.78 -1.45 14.83
N ASP A 288 3.58 -2.32 15.81
CA ASP A 288 2.33 -2.39 16.55
C ASP A 288 1.98 -1.08 17.28
N LYS A 289 2.98 -0.40 17.83
CA LYS A 289 2.80 0.93 18.45
C LYS A 289 2.48 1.99 17.41
N ALA A 290 3.12 1.95 16.23
CA ALA A 290 2.85 2.86 15.14
C ALA A 290 1.42 2.70 14.60
N VAL A 291 0.99 1.46 14.33
CA VAL A 291 -0.38 1.14 13.89
C VAL A 291 -1.42 1.58 14.92
N ARG A 292 -1.22 1.24 16.21
CA ARG A 292 -2.14 1.68 17.28
C ARG A 292 -2.17 3.19 17.48
N ALA A 293 -1.09 3.90 17.26
CA ALA A 293 -1.08 5.36 17.34
C ALA A 293 -1.80 5.97 16.13
N ALA A 294 -1.54 5.46 14.93
CA ALA A 294 -2.18 5.92 13.70
C ALA A 294 -3.68 5.67 13.70
N SER A 295 -4.18 4.55 14.26
CA SER A 295 -5.61 4.25 14.31
C SER A 295 -6.45 5.25 15.14
N LYS A 296 -5.80 6.15 15.87
CA LYS A 296 -6.44 7.24 16.62
C LYS A 296 -6.45 8.56 15.86
N LEU A 297 -5.74 8.65 14.76
CA LEU A 297 -5.71 9.86 13.95
C LEU A 297 -7.06 10.09 13.29
N PRO A 298 -7.54 11.34 13.23
CA PRO A 298 -8.71 11.69 12.44
C PRO A 298 -8.41 11.50 10.96
N GLU A 299 -9.46 11.47 10.17
CA GLU A 299 -9.41 11.37 8.71
C GLU A 299 -8.49 12.44 8.10
N ARG A 300 -8.61 13.66 8.57
CA ARG A 300 -7.75 14.79 8.21
C ARG A 300 -6.70 15.05 9.29
N LEU A 301 -5.42 14.91 8.94
CA LEU A 301 -4.32 15.13 9.90
C LEU A 301 -4.32 16.52 10.54
N SER A 302 -4.80 17.55 9.84
CA SER A 302 -4.90 18.91 10.40
C SER A 302 -5.85 19.01 11.60
N ASP A 303 -6.77 18.07 11.73
CA ASP A 303 -7.77 18.04 12.82
C ASP A 303 -7.25 17.25 14.04
N ALA A 304 -6.11 16.58 13.89
CA ALA A 304 -5.46 15.87 14.99
C ALA A 304 -4.82 16.85 15.98
N SER A 305 -4.86 16.49 17.26
CA SER A 305 -4.12 17.25 18.27
C SER A 305 -2.60 17.15 18.06
N PRO A 306 -1.82 18.18 18.40
CA PRO A 306 -0.37 18.12 18.34
C PRO A 306 0.25 16.98 19.16
N ALA A 307 -0.44 16.50 20.19
CA ALA A 307 0.00 15.36 21.01
C ALA A 307 -0.15 14.03 20.24
N GLU A 308 -1.28 13.81 19.58
CA GLU A 308 -1.53 12.63 18.75
C GLU A 308 -0.58 12.55 17.56
N LEU A 309 -0.39 13.68 16.86
CA LEU A 309 0.57 13.78 15.75
C LEU A 309 2.00 13.45 16.22
N ARG A 310 2.48 14.05 17.31
CA ARG A 310 3.83 13.77 17.85
C ARG A 310 3.99 12.33 18.31
N ALA A 311 2.97 11.75 18.95
CA ALA A 311 3.00 10.37 19.40
C ALA A 311 3.09 9.40 18.20
N THR A 312 2.27 9.61 17.17
CA THR A 312 2.29 8.79 15.95
C THR A 312 3.60 8.97 15.19
N TYR A 313 4.04 10.23 14.96
CA TYR A 313 5.31 10.53 14.30
C TYR A 313 6.50 9.85 14.95
N LYS A 314 6.55 9.84 16.30
CA LYS A 314 7.63 9.19 17.05
C LYS A 314 7.76 7.70 16.70
N TYR A 315 6.65 6.98 16.65
CA TYR A 315 6.67 5.53 16.37
C TYR A 315 6.90 5.24 14.89
N VAL A 316 6.26 5.97 13.99
CA VAL A 316 6.43 5.79 12.54
C VAL A 316 7.88 6.10 12.14
N ARG A 317 8.44 7.22 12.59
CA ARG A 317 9.85 7.55 12.33
C ARG A 317 10.83 6.52 12.93
N LYS A 318 10.51 5.96 14.11
CA LYS A 318 11.33 4.89 14.68
C LYS A 318 11.27 3.63 13.82
N LEU A 319 10.08 3.25 13.34
CA LEU A 319 9.88 2.13 12.43
C LEU A 319 10.70 2.33 11.14
N THR A 320 10.58 3.50 10.50
CA THR A 320 11.34 3.83 9.29
C THR A 320 12.83 3.62 9.50
N ARG A 321 13.39 4.12 10.61
CA ARG A 321 14.81 3.94 10.94
C ARG A 321 15.19 2.47 11.20
N GLN A 322 14.30 1.70 11.80
CA GLN A 322 14.57 0.26 12.00
C GLN A 322 14.55 -0.50 10.69
N LEU A 323 13.65 -0.17 9.77
CA LEU A 323 13.63 -0.76 8.42
C LEU A 323 14.91 -0.41 7.65
N ASP A 324 15.30 0.85 7.67
CA ASP A 324 16.48 1.37 6.98
C ASP A 324 17.81 0.82 7.55
N ALA A 325 18.04 0.97 8.84
CA ALA A 325 19.34 0.66 9.44
C ALA A 325 19.47 -0.78 9.95
N GLU A 326 18.41 -1.34 10.59
CA GLU A 326 18.51 -2.64 11.23
C GLU A 326 18.08 -3.77 10.28
N VAL A 327 16.87 -3.68 9.70
CA VAL A 327 16.31 -4.73 8.84
C VAL A 327 17.12 -4.86 7.55
N ALA A 328 17.41 -3.74 6.87
CA ALA A 328 18.20 -3.73 5.66
C ALA A 328 19.59 -4.35 5.88
N THR A 329 20.30 -3.93 6.94
CA THR A 329 21.63 -4.48 7.26
C THR A 329 21.59 -6.00 7.55
N GLN A 330 20.62 -6.47 8.34
CA GLN A 330 20.52 -7.89 8.72
C GLN A 330 20.18 -8.81 7.55
N LEU A 331 19.40 -8.30 6.60
CA LEU A 331 18.98 -9.04 5.42
C LEU A 331 19.90 -8.81 4.20
N GLY A 332 20.92 -7.94 4.32
CA GLY A 332 21.85 -7.59 3.26
C GLY A 332 21.17 -6.81 2.12
N VAL A 333 20.14 -6.02 2.45
CA VAL A 333 19.35 -5.25 1.48
C VAL A 333 20.11 -4.01 1.05
N THR A 334 20.12 -3.76 -0.27
CA THR A 334 20.60 -2.51 -0.85
C THR A 334 19.47 -1.48 -0.84
N ILE A 335 19.67 -0.37 -0.14
CA ILE A 335 18.70 0.73 -0.11
C ILE A 335 18.88 1.59 -1.35
N ASN A 336 17.83 1.69 -2.16
CA ASN A 336 17.74 2.58 -3.31
C ASN A 336 16.93 3.83 -2.92
N LEU A 337 17.62 4.94 -2.67
CA LEU A 337 16.98 6.21 -2.34
C LEU A 337 16.42 6.95 -3.56
N SER A 338 16.83 6.58 -4.78
CA SER A 338 16.39 7.21 -6.02
C SER A 338 14.90 7.08 -6.31
N ASP A 339 14.25 6.04 -5.78
CA ASP A 339 12.80 5.83 -5.96
C ASP A 339 11.95 6.53 -4.87
N VAL A 340 12.61 7.13 -3.86
CA VAL A 340 11.95 7.79 -2.73
C VAL A 340 11.50 9.21 -3.09
N ASP A 341 12.16 9.85 -4.06
CA ASP A 341 11.95 11.26 -4.40
C ASP A 341 10.87 11.49 -5.47
N GLY A 342 10.36 10.44 -6.12
CA GLY A 342 9.22 10.53 -7.04
C GLY A 342 9.48 11.27 -8.35
N ASP A 343 10.74 11.54 -8.70
CA ASP A 343 11.17 12.28 -9.88
C ASP A 343 11.63 11.36 -11.03
N SER A 344 10.82 10.34 -11.34
CA SER A 344 11.05 9.52 -12.56
C SER A 344 9.85 9.52 -13.49
#